data_7dfb3d5f019150aa63984d69396db3d6
#
_entry.id   7dfb3d5f019150aa63984d69396db3d6
#
_cell.length_a   1.000
_cell.length_b   1.000
_cell.length_c   1.000
_cell.angle_alpha   90.00
_cell.angle_beta   90.00
_cell.angle_gamma   90.00
#
_symmetry.space_group_name_H-M   'P 1'
#
loop_
_entity.id
_entity.type
_entity.pdbx_description
1 polymer ?
#
loop_
_entity_poly.entity_id
_entity_poly.type
_entity_poly.pdbx_seq_one_letter_code
_entity_poly.pdbx_strand_id
1 'polypeptide(L)'
;MTGRRAPADGPGGGQQVAVQGVLDGMPRRLYPCTPTRLLTWLDCPRRYRFSYLERPAPPKGPPWAHSSLGTSVHTALAAWFALGPRRRTPQRGVELLREKWVREGYRDDAQAAEVRGRAAGWVRDYLEDVDPHTEPLGIERTVSVPTAQLVLSGRVDRIDERRDGSVVIVDYKTGRRPLSDDDARGSLALGVYAVAAARTLRRPCAAVELHHLPTGTVAAAAHSADGLARKVAEAESIAREARAADEAYAAGDTETPFPARPSSMCSWCDFRPACPQGRAAAPHRDPWDAVLAERAGG
;
A
#
# COMPACT_ATOMS: atom_id res chain seq x y z
N MET A 1 79.18 -29.00 20.00
CA MET A 1 78.11 -30.03 20.02
C MET A 1 76.85 -29.35 20.52
N THR A 2 76.00 -28.96 19.59
CA THR A 2 74.92 -28.08 19.81
C THR A 2 73.63 -28.82 19.53
N GLY A 3 72.84 -29.07 20.59
CA GLY A 3 71.49 -29.66 20.47
C GLY A 3 70.44 -28.61 20.24
N ARG A 4 69.78 -28.68 19.12
CA ARG A 4 68.56 -27.85 18.81
C ARG A 4 67.34 -28.52 19.43
N ARG A 5 66.57 -27.78 20.25
CA ARG A 5 65.27 -28.11 20.72
C ARG A 5 64.25 -27.59 19.68
N ALA A 6 63.25 -28.42 19.30
CA ALA A 6 62.07 -28.05 18.53
C ALA A 6 61.07 -27.33 19.43
N PRO A 7 60.24 -26.40 18.89
CA PRO A 7 59.17 -25.77 19.64
C PRO A 7 57.91 -26.64 19.63
N ALA A 8 57.22 -26.65 20.77
CA ALA A 8 55.98 -27.36 21.00
C ALA A 8 54.79 -26.65 20.30
N ASP A 9 53.92 -27.44 19.71
CA ASP A 9 52.64 -27.05 19.17
C ASP A 9 51.71 -26.51 20.27
N GLY A 10 51.23 -25.29 20.09
CA GLY A 10 50.18 -24.68 20.90
C GLY A 10 48.79 -25.10 20.41
N PRO A 11 47.80 -25.27 21.29
CA PRO A 11 46.45 -25.68 20.91
C PRO A 11 45.72 -24.55 20.16
N GLY A 12 45.06 -24.93 19.04
CA GLY A 12 44.27 -24.05 18.21
C GLY A 12 43.15 -23.35 18.99
N GLY A 13 43.17 -22.02 18.93
CA GLY A 13 42.08 -21.18 19.41
C GLY A 13 40.85 -21.27 18.49
N GLY A 14 39.88 -22.06 18.89
CA GLY A 14 38.54 -21.99 18.27
C GLY A 14 37.95 -20.62 18.50
N GLN A 15 37.71 -19.86 17.42
CA GLN A 15 36.93 -18.67 17.46
C GLN A 15 35.49 -19.06 17.84
N GLN A 16 35.13 -18.82 19.10
CA GLN A 16 33.74 -18.84 19.52
C GLN A 16 33.05 -17.65 18.86
N VAL A 17 32.19 -17.93 17.85
CA VAL A 17 31.21 -16.96 17.35
C VAL A 17 30.30 -16.66 18.54
N ALA A 18 30.43 -15.45 19.08
CA ALA A 18 29.54 -14.97 20.13
C ALA A 18 28.12 -14.90 19.57
N VAL A 19 27.29 -15.86 19.93
CA VAL A 19 25.86 -15.76 19.79
C VAL A 19 25.43 -14.59 20.68
N GLN A 20 25.03 -13.50 20.06
CA GLN A 20 24.54 -12.31 20.74
C GLN A 20 23.26 -12.71 21.47
N GLY A 21 23.36 -13.03 22.75
CA GLY A 21 22.25 -13.35 23.62
C GLY A 21 21.28 -12.18 23.66
N VAL A 22 20.03 -12.43 23.37
CA VAL A 22 18.93 -11.48 23.63
C VAL A 22 18.96 -11.21 25.12
N LEU A 23 19.26 -9.96 25.51
CA LEU A 23 19.20 -9.52 26.90
C LEU A 23 17.75 -9.65 27.37
N ASP A 24 17.49 -10.54 28.32
CA ASP A 24 16.20 -10.67 29.01
C ASP A 24 15.83 -9.31 29.63
N GLY A 25 14.71 -8.74 29.18
CA GLY A 25 14.23 -7.42 29.61
C GLY A 25 14.25 -6.31 28.55
N MET A 26 14.87 -6.51 27.37
CA MET A 26 14.72 -5.55 26.29
C MET A 26 13.32 -5.67 25.66
N PRO A 27 12.62 -4.53 25.41
CA PRO A 27 11.33 -4.56 24.70
C PRO A 27 11.52 -5.25 23.34
N ARG A 28 10.76 -6.29 23.10
CA ARG A 28 10.78 -6.99 21.81
C ARG A 28 10.45 -5.99 20.71
N ARG A 29 11.37 -5.78 19.76
CA ARG A 29 11.13 -4.87 18.63
C ARG A 29 9.92 -5.39 17.84
N LEU A 30 8.82 -4.61 17.86
CA LEU A 30 7.63 -4.94 17.11
C LEU A 30 7.93 -4.96 15.61
N TYR A 31 7.34 -5.92 14.91
CA TYR A 31 7.52 -6.04 13.46
C TYR A 31 6.73 -4.94 12.73
N PRO A 32 7.40 -4.03 11.99
CA PRO A 32 6.71 -2.97 11.27
C PRO A 32 6.02 -3.53 10.02
N CYS A 33 4.75 -3.25 9.88
CA CYS A 33 3.96 -3.75 8.76
C CYS A 33 2.94 -2.72 8.24
N THR A 34 2.71 -2.75 6.94
CA THR A 34 1.66 -1.95 6.30
C THR A 34 0.62 -2.88 5.66
N PRO A 35 -0.64 -2.45 5.52
CA PRO A 35 -1.63 -3.23 4.79
C PRO A 35 -1.17 -3.65 3.39
N THR A 36 -0.51 -2.76 2.67
CA THR A 36 0.06 -3.08 1.34
C THR A 36 1.08 -4.22 1.40
N ARG A 37 1.94 -4.23 2.43
CA ARG A 37 2.91 -5.30 2.62
C ARG A 37 2.23 -6.64 2.89
N LEU A 38 1.19 -6.65 3.74
CA LEU A 38 0.38 -7.83 4.03
C LEU A 38 -0.34 -8.36 2.78
N LEU A 39 -0.99 -7.48 2.04
CA LEU A 39 -1.70 -7.84 0.82
C LEU A 39 -0.73 -8.38 -0.25
N THR A 40 0.46 -7.79 -0.37
CA THR A 40 1.48 -8.31 -1.30
C THR A 40 1.90 -9.74 -0.94
N TRP A 41 2.00 -10.07 0.37
CA TRP A 41 2.27 -11.43 0.84
C TRP A 41 1.13 -12.39 0.46
N LEU A 42 -0.10 -11.98 0.71
CA LEU A 42 -1.29 -12.78 0.36
C LEU A 42 -1.41 -13.01 -1.15
N ASP A 43 -1.15 -11.98 -1.95
CA ASP A 43 -1.22 -12.07 -3.40
C ASP A 43 -0.17 -13.06 -3.94
N CYS A 44 1.09 -12.88 -3.55
CA CYS A 44 2.18 -13.71 -4.02
C CYS A 44 3.44 -13.55 -3.14
N PRO A 45 3.86 -14.60 -2.38
CA PRO A 45 5.08 -14.56 -1.60
C PRO A 45 6.33 -14.22 -2.42
N ARG A 46 6.42 -14.68 -3.69
CA ARG A 46 7.53 -14.29 -4.57
C ARG A 46 7.55 -12.80 -4.89
N ARG A 47 6.38 -12.21 -5.18
CA ARG A 47 6.27 -10.75 -5.37
C ARG A 47 6.68 -9.99 -4.12
N TYR A 48 6.30 -10.51 -2.94
CA TYR A 48 6.70 -9.97 -1.66
C TYR A 48 8.23 -9.97 -1.50
N ARG A 49 8.90 -11.11 -1.74
CA ARG A 49 10.36 -11.21 -1.72
C ARG A 49 11.01 -10.17 -2.62
N PHE A 50 10.59 -10.10 -3.88
CA PHE A 50 11.12 -9.16 -4.87
C PHE A 50 10.93 -7.69 -4.45
N SER A 51 9.81 -7.38 -3.81
CA SER A 51 9.48 -6.02 -3.37
C SER A 51 10.26 -5.58 -2.13
N TYR A 52 10.42 -6.48 -1.16
CA TYR A 52 10.82 -6.09 0.19
C TYR A 52 12.16 -6.66 0.66
N LEU A 53 12.63 -7.78 0.13
CA LEU A 53 13.78 -8.49 0.65
C LEU A 53 14.97 -8.51 -0.31
N GLU A 54 14.74 -8.85 -1.57
CA GLU A 54 15.80 -9.07 -2.56
C GLU A 54 16.55 -7.79 -2.88
N ARG A 55 17.90 -7.85 -2.79
CA ARG A 55 18.76 -6.71 -3.11
C ARG A 55 19.98 -7.18 -3.92
N PRO A 56 20.23 -6.62 -5.11
CA PRO A 56 19.38 -5.65 -5.81
C PRO A 56 18.02 -6.24 -6.18
N ALA A 57 16.97 -5.43 -6.19
CA ALA A 57 15.64 -5.89 -6.58
C ALA A 57 15.65 -6.33 -8.07
N PRO A 58 14.91 -7.38 -8.45
CA PRO A 58 14.78 -7.78 -9.82
C PRO A 58 14.19 -6.67 -10.70
N PRO A 59 14.49 -6.66 -12.01
CA PRO A 59 13.99 -5.64 -12.91
C PRO A 59 12.46 -5.65 -12.95
N LYS A 60 11.88 -4.46 -12.83
CA LYS A 60 10.45 -4.22 -13.01
C LYS A 60 10.13 -3.94 -14.48
N GLY A 61 8.88 -4.18 -14.84
CA GLY A 61 8.31 -3.66 -16.06
C GLY A 61 8.14 -2.12 -16.01
N PRO A 62 7.69 -1.52 -17.11
CA PRO A 62 7.39 -0.09 -17.13
C PRO A 62 6.29 0.28 -16.14
N PRO A 63 6.24 1.55 -15.70
CA PRO A 63 5.17 2.05 -14.85
C PRO A 63 3.79 1.84 -15.48
N TRP A 64 2.78 1.61 -14.65
CA TRP A 64 1.40 1.44 -15.10
C TRP A 64 0.67 2.78 -15.18
N ALA A 65 0.03 3.09 -16.29
CA ALA A 65 -0.72 4.33 -16.48
C ALA A 65 -1.85 4.52 -15.45
N HIS A 66 -2.51 3.43 -15.02
CA HIS A 66 -3.52 3.52 -13.98
C HIS A 66 -2.95 3.90 -12.60
N SER A 67 -1.72 3.50 -12.30
CA SER A 67 -1.03 3.94 -11.08
C SER A 67 -0.66 5.42 -11.16
N SER A 68 -0.17 5.89 -12.31
CA SER A 68 0.12 7.30 -12.56
C SER A 68 -1.13 8.17 -12.48
N LEU A 69 -2.26 7.69 -13.04
CA LEU A 69 -3.57 8.33 -12.93
C LEU A 69 -4.00 8.47 -11.46
N GLY A 70 -3.97 7.36 -10.71
CA GLY A 70 -4.31 7.36 -9.29
C GLY A 70 -3.45 8.33 -8.49
N THR A 71 -2.13 8.27 -8.66
CA THR A 71 -1.18 9.17 -7.99
C THR A 71 -1.48 10.63 -8.30
N SER A 72 -1.75 10.96 -9.57
CA SER A 72 -2.07 12.34 -9.99
C SER A 72 -3.34 12.87 -9.31
N VAL A 73 -4.39 12.05 -9.27
CA VAL A 73 -5.68 12.41 -8.66
C VAL A 73 -5.55 12.58 -7.15
N HIS A 74 -4.96 11.62 -6.44
CA HIS A 74 -4.77 11.69 -4.98
C HIS A 74 -3.93 12.92 -4.61
N THR A 75 -2.83 13.16 -5.33
CA THR A 75 -1.97 14.34 -5.07
C THR A 75 -2.70 15.65 -5.32
N ALA A 76 -3.54 15.73 -6.36
CA ALA A 76 -4.33 16.92 -6.66
C ALA A 76 -5.37 17.20 -5.57
N LEU A 77 -6.10 16.18 -5.12
CA LEU A 77 -7.09 16.31 -4.04
C LEU A 77 -6.42 16.67 -2.71
N ALA A 78 -5.29 16.04 -2.38
CA ALA A 78 -4.51 16.39 -1.20
C ALA A 78 -4.07 17.87 -1.24
N ALA A 79 -3.56 18.33 -2.38
CA ALA A 79 -3.16 19.73 -2.56
C ALA A 79 -4.35 20.69 -2.49
N TRP A 80 -5.52 20.28 -2.97
CA TRP A 80 -6.73 21.10 -2.88
C TRP A 80 -7.20 21.27 -1.43
N PHE A 81 -7.26 20.20 -0.65
CA PHE A 81 -7.61 20.26 0.78
C PHE A 81 -6.57 21.03 1.62
N ALA A 82 -5.32 21.11 1.17
CA ALA A 82 -4.28 21.93 1.80
C ALA A 82 -4.42 23.43 1.54
N LEU A 83 -5.31 23.85 0.63
CA LEU A 83 -5.60 25.27 0.41
C LEU A 83 -6.51 25.81 1.52
N GLY A 84 -6.49 27.14 1.71
CA GLY A 84 -7.53 27.80 2.51
C GLY A 84 -8.90 27.78 1.80
N PRO A 85 -10.04 27.78 2.54
CA PRO A 85 -11.39 27.60 2.00
C PRO A 85 -11.74 28.49 0.81
N ARG A 86 -11.34 29.77 0.84
CA ARG A 86 -11.60 30.73 -0.24
C ARG A 86 -10.92 30.37 -1.58
N ARG A 87 -9.92 29.48 -1.57
CA ARG A 87 -9.18 29.02 -2.74
C ARG A 87 -9.62 27.63 -3.20
N ARG A 88 -10.48 26.98 -2.45
CA ARG A 88 -11.00 25.63 -2.72
C ARG A 88 -12.16 25.72 -3.70
N THR A 89 -11.85 25.93 -4.98
CA THR A 89 -12.83 25.87 -6.07
C THR A 89 -12.63 24.59 -6.89
N PRO A 90 -13.68 24.03 -7.53
CA PRO A 90 -13.53 22.88 -8.43
C PRO A 90 -12.54 23.16 -9.56
N GLN A 91 -12.55 24.37 -10.11
CA GLN A 91 -11.60 24.79 -11.14
C GLN A 91 -10.16 24.71 -10.64
N ARG A 92 -9.89 25.15 -9.40
CA ARG A 92 -8.55 25.03 -8.81
C ARG A 92 -8.12 23.56 -8.64
N GLY A 93 -9.04 22.67 -8.34
CA GLY A 93 -8.78 21.22 -8.32
C GLY A 93 -8.31 20.69 -9.67
N VAL A 94 -8.96 21.11 -10.76
CA VAL A 94 -8.56 20.75 -12.13
C VAL A 94 -7.18 21.31 -12.48
N GLU A 95 -6.85 22.52 -12.07
CA GLU A 95 -5.53 23.10 -12.27
C GLU A 95 -4.45 22.32 -11.53
N LEU A 96 -4.70 21.97 -10.27
CA LEU A 96 -3.80 21.15 -9.46
C LEU A 96 -3.59 19.76 -10.08
N LEU A 97 -4.62 19.15 -10.64
CA LEU A 97 -4.47 17.88 -11.37
C LEU A 97 -3.52 18.04 -12.57
N ARG A 98 -3.61 19.13 -13.33
CA ARG A 98 -2.69 19.42 -14.44
C ARG A 98 -1.25 19.66 -13.98
N GLU A 99 -1.09 20.40 -12.87
CA GLU A 99 0.22 20.68 -12.26
C GLU A 99 0.90 19.40 -11.72
N LYS A 100 0.12 18.47 -11.17
CA LYS A 100 0.59 17.24 -10.53
C LYS A 100 0.51 16.00 -11.43
N TRP A 101 0.27 16.20 -12.72
CA TRP A 101 0.11 15.08 -13.65
C TRP A 101 1.39 14.26 -13.82
N VAL A 102 1.31 12.97 -13.49
CA VAL A 102 2.37 11.97 -13.73
C VAL A 102 2.21 11.44 -15.16
N ARG A 103 3.26 11.50 -15.97
CA ARG A 103 3.23 11.17 -17.41
C ARG A 103 3.63 9.74 -17.75
N GLU A 104 4.02 8.95 -16.78
CA GLU A 104 4.57 7.63 -16.98
C GLU A 104 3.49 6.58 -17.29
N GLY A 105 3.84 5.59 -18.11
CA GLY A 105 3.00 4.44 -18.39
C GLY A 105 1.94 4.62 -19.48
N TYR A 106 1.73 5.81 -19.98
CA TYR A 106 0.85 6.05 -21.12
C TYR A 106 1.56 5.70 -22.44
N ARG A 107 0.78 5.34 -23.47
CA ARG A 107 1.29 5.01 -24.79
C ARG A 107 2.00 6.19 -25.45
N ASP A 108 1.39 7.36 -25.35
CA ASP A 108 1.85 8.60 -25.97
C ASP A 108 1.24 9.83 -25.25
N ASP A 109 1.67 11.03 -25.61
CA ASP A 109 1.19 12.29 -25.05
C ASP A 109 -0.29 12.55 -25.37
N ALA A 110 -0.80 12.06 -26.50
CA ALA A 110 -2.21 12.21 -26.88
C ALA A 110 -3.12 11.40 -25.94
N GLN A 111 -2.76 10.15 -25.68
CA GLN A 111 -3.47 9.31 -24.71
C GLN A 111 -3.39 9.89 -23.28
N ALA A 112 -2.20 10.34 -22.87
CA ALA A 112 -2.03 10.99 -21.58
C ALA A 112 -2.93 12.23 -21.43
N ALA A 113 -3.06 13.04 -22.48
CA ALA A 113 -3.94 14.20 -22.52
C ALA A 113 -5.43 13.83 -22.45
N GLU A 114 -5.85 12.80 -23.19
CA GLU A 114 -7.21 12.26 -23.14
C GLU A 114 -7.59 11.77 -21.74
N VAL A 115 -6.74 10.92 -21.12
CA VAL A 115 -6.96 10.38 -19.78
C VAL A 115 -7.01 11.51 -18.75
N ARG A 116 -6.10 12.48 -18.86
CA ARG A 116 -6.12 13.68 -18.00
C ARG A 116 -7.40 14.49 -18.16
N GLY A 117 -7.93 14.61 -19.38
CA GLY A 117 -9.21 15.27 -19.63
C GLY A 117 -10.38 14.62 -18.92
N ARG A 118 -10.45 13.28 -18.97
CA ARG A 118 -11.47 12.51 -18.22
C ARG A 118 -11.31 12.69 -16.69
N ALA A 119 -10.09 12.54 -16.19
CA ALA A 119 -9.80 12.73 -14.77
C ALA A 119 -10.10 14.14 -14.27
N ALA A 120 -9.93 15.16 -15.11
CA ALA A 120 -10.30 16.54 -14.80
C ALA A 120 -11.81 16.71 -14.63
N GLY A 121 -12.63 15.98 -15.42
CA GLY A 121 -14.06 15.88 -15.21
C GLY A 121 -14.37 15.29 -13.84
N TRP A 122 -13.85 14.12 -13.52
CA TRP A 122 -14.06 13.45 -12.22
C TRP A 122 -13.70 14.32 -11.02
N VAL A 123 -12.54 14.99 -11.09
CA VAL A 123 -12.06 15.88 -10.00
C VAL A 123 -12.98 17.08 -9.86
N ARG A 124 -13.42 17.70 -10.95
CA ARG A 124 -14.35 18.82 -10.92
C ARG A 124 -15.67 18.39 -10.30
N ASP A 125 -16.30 17.33 -10.85
CA ASP A 125 -17.61 16.86 -10.43
C ASP A 125 -17.59 16.44 -8.94
N TYR A 126 -16.54 15.75 -8.49
CA TYR A 126 -16.35 15.42 -7.10
C TYR A 126 -16.24 16.64 -6.18
N LEU A 127 -15.49 17.67 -6.61
CA LEU A 127 -15.27 18.88 -5.81
C LEU A 127 -16.46 19.86 -5.84
N GLU A 128 -17.41 19.71 -6.78
CA GLU A 128 -18.67 20.46 -6.77
C GLU A 128 -19.57 20.04 -5.59
N ASP A 129 -19.47 18.76 -5.17
CA ASP A 129 -20.24 18.21 -4.05
C ASP A 129 -19.53 18.36 -2.68
N VAL A 130 -18.27 18.81 -2.66
CA VAL A 130 -17.49 18.99 -1.41
C VAL A 130 -17.67 20.42 -0.87
N ASP A 131 -18.12 20.53 0.38
CA ASP A 131 -18.10 21.83 1.08
C ASP A 131 -16.65 22.34 1.18
N PRO A 132 -16.32 23.50 0.57
CA PRO A 132 -14.99 24.07 0.63
C PRO A 132 -14.53 24.46 2.05
N HIS A 133 -15.46 24.58 3.01
CA HIS A 133 -15.17 24.83 4.42
C HIS A 133 -14.89 23.56 5.22
N THR A 134 -15.01 22.38 4.63
CA THR A 134 -14.61 21.13 5.31
C THR A 134 -13.13 21.18 5.66
N GLU A 135 -12.83 21.02 6.96
CA GLU A 135 -11.45 20.97 7.47
C GLU A 135 -11.12 19.54 7.90
N PRO A 136 -10.46 18.74 7.04
CA PRO A 136 -10.06 17.37 7.39
C PRO A 136 -9.10 17.37 8.59
N LEU A 137 -9.25 16.40 9.49
CA LEU A 137 -8.28 16.16 10.58
C LEU A 137 -6.94 15.60 10.07
N GLY A 138 -6.93 15.07 8.84
CA GLY A 138 -5.72 14.58 8.20
C GLY A 138 -5.89 14.46 6.70
N ILE A 139 -4.83 14.82 5.98
CA ILE A 139 -4.67 14.66 4.53
C ILE A 139 -3.35 13.93 4.33
N GLU A 140 -3.36 12.83 3.55
CA GLU A 140 -2.17 11.98 3.34
C GLU A 140 -1.48 11.64 4.68
N ARG A 141 -2.32 11.43 5.71
CA ARG A 141 -1.83 11.32 7.08
C ARG A 141 -1.40 9.89 7.39
N THR A 142 -0.19 9.75 7.93
CA THR A 142 0.26 8.48 8.48
C THR A 142 -0.41 8.24 9.83
N VAL A 143 -1.04 7.06 9.95
CA VAL A 143 -1.63 6.55 11.19
C VAL A 143 -0.94 5.25 11.57
N SER A 144 -0.87 4.95 12.87
CA SER A 144 -0.25 3.72 13.34
C SER A 144 -0.90 3.21 14.63
N VAL A 145 -0.84 1.89 14.79
CA VAL A 145 -1.26 1.22 16.01
C VAL A 145 -0.28 0.10 16.35
N PRO A 146 0.32 0.10 17.53
CA PRO A 146 1.03 -1.06 18.05
C PRO A 146 0.00 -2.12 18.50
N THR A 147 0.29 -3.37 18.15
CA THR A 147 -0.37 -4.55 18.69
C THR A 147 0.60 -5.35 19.57
N ALA A 148 0.22 -6.53 20.01
CA ALA A 148 1.12 -7.37 20.82
C ALA A 148 2.40 -7.78 20.05
N GLN A 149 2.36 -7.84 18.73
CA GLN A 149 3.46 -8.38 17.90
C GLN A 149 3.94 -7.42 16.80
N LEU A 150 3.10 -6.45 16.39
CA LEU A 150 3.30 -5.61 15.22
C LEU A 150 3.20 -4.13 15.54
N VAL A 151 3.77 -3.31 14.65
CA VAL A 151 3.32 -1.94 14.44
C VAL A 151 2.65 -1.90 13.08
N LEU A 152 1.32 -1.84 13.08
CA LEU A 152 0.54 -1.62 11.87
C LEU A 152 0.51 -0.13 11.57
N SER A 153 0.94 0.26 10.38
CA SER A 153 0.97 1.66 9.95
C SER A 153 0.54 1.80 8.51
N GLY A 154 0.02 2.96 8.16
CA GLY A 154 -0.30 3.27 6.77
C GLY A 154 -0.66 4.73 6.59
N ARG A 155 -0.80 5.14 5.34
CA ARG A 155 -1.17 6.50 4.96
C ARG A 155 -2.61 6.49 4.49
N VAL A 156 -3.41 7.36 5.10
CA VAL A 156 -4.83 7.56 4.80
C VAL A 156 -4.96 8.81 3.95
N ASP A 157 -5.73 8.73 2.87
CA ASP A 157 -5.89 9.86 1.94
C ASP A 157 -6.53 11.07 2.62
N ARG A 158 -7.66 10.86 3.33
CA ARG A 158 -8.33 11.91 4.10
C ARG A 158 -9.01 11.33 5.35
N ILE A 159 -8.99 12.11 6.43
CA ILE A 159 -9.69 11.81 7.67
C ILE A 159 -10.58 13.00 8.01
N ASP A 160 -11.88 12.78 8.03
CA ASP A 160 -12.88 13.78 8.36
C ASP A 160 -13.40 13.61 9.79
N GLU A 161 -13.86 14.71 10.41
CA GLU A 161 -14.56 14.69 11.68
C GLU A 161 -16.07 14.78 11.47
N ARG A 162 -16.82 13.93 12.18
CA ARG A 162 -18.27 14.03 12.28
C ARG A 162 -18.68 14.94 13.43
N ARG A 163 -19.94 15.38 13.41
CA ARG A 163 -20.50 16.27 14.45
C ARG A 163 -20.47 15.67 15.87
N ASP A 164 -20.46 14.36 15.99
CA ASP A 164 -20.36 13.62 17.26
C ASP A 164 -18.91 13.44 17.75
N GLY A 165 -17.92 14.02 17.03
CA GLY A 165 -16.51 13.92 17.34
C GLY A 165 -15.86 12.62 16.88
N SER A 166 -16.60 11.71 16.27
CA SER A 166 -16.05 10.51 15.62
C SER A 166 -15.34 10.88 14.30
N VAL A 167 -14.51 9.98 13.80
CA VAL A 167 -13.80 10.18 12.52
C VAL A 167 -14.28 9.23 11.44
N VAL A 168 -14.13 9.67 10.21
CA VAL A 168 -14.36 8.89 8.99
C VAL A 168 -13.08 8.83 8.20
N ILE A 169 -12.72 7.65 7.72
CA ILE A 169 -11.62 7.45 6.78
C ILE A 169 -12.15 7.48 5.37
N VAL A 170 -11.57 8.32 4.55
CA VAL A 170 -11.88 8.41 3.11
C VAL A 170 -10.68 7.95 2.32
N ASP A 171 -10.94 7.06 1.36
CA ASP A 171 -9.97 6.53 0.42
C ASP A 171 -10.49 6.72 -1.02
N TYR A 172 -9.72 7.38 -1.87
CA TYR A 172 -10.12 7.70 -3.23
C TYR A 172 -9.85 6.55 -4.19
N LYS A 173 -10.76 6.29 -5.10
CA LYS A 173 -10.66 5.25 -6.11
C LYS A 173 -10.87 5.81 -7.51
N THR A 174 -9.93 5.46 -8.39
CA THR A 174 -9.92 5.87 -9.81
C THR A 174 -10.02 4.68 -10.76
N GLY A 175 -10.26 3.48 -10.22
CA GLY A 175 -10.42 2.25 -11.00
C GLY A 175 -11.70 2.27 -11.84
N ARG A 176 -11.85 1.30 -12.77
CA ARG A 176 -13.01 1.23 -13.64
C ARG A 176 -14.30 0.78 -12.94
N ARG A 177 -14.17 -0.15 -12.00
CA ARG A 177 -15.31 -0.74 -11.32
C ARG A 177 -15.68 0.06 -10.09
N PRO A 178 -16.94 0.50 -9.96
CA PRO A 178 -17.45 1.02 -8.71
C PRO A 178 -17.34 -0.03 -7.61
N LEU A 179 -17.14 0.41 -6.40
CA LEU A 179 -17.01 -0.43 -5.23
C LEU A 179 -18.32 -0.42 -4.44
N SER A 180 -18.58 -1.51 -3.73
CA SER A 180 -19.75 -1.68 -2.87
C SER A 180 -19.40 -1.48 -1.41
N ASP A 181 -20.43 -1.35 -0.56
CA ASP A 181 -20.28 -1.32 0.90
C ASP A 181 -19.62 -2.60 1.42
N ASP A 182 -19.82 -3.74 0.75
CA ASP A 182 -19.14 -4.99 1.09
C ASP A 182 -17.66 -4.95 0.75
N ASP A 183 -17.26 -4.28 -0.34
CA ASP A 183 -15.85 -4.03 -0.66
C ASP A 183 -15.21 -3.16 0.45
N ALA A 184 -15.90 -2.12 0.91
CA ALA A 184 -15.43 -1.27 2.01
C ALA A 184 -15.32 -2.06 3.33
N ARG A 185 -16.35 -2.85 3.67
CA ARG A 185 -16.39 -3.69 4.87
C ARG A 185 -15.35 -4.81 4.83
N GLY A 186 -15.16 -5.44 3.68
CA GLY A 186 -14.21 -6.53 3.45
C GLY A 186 -12.75 -6.09 3.51
N SER A 187 -12.44 -4.83 3.24
CA SER A 187 -11.08 -4.33 3.10
C SER A 187 -10.27 -4.47 4.39
N LEU A 188 -9.20 -5.27 4.34
CA LEU A 188 -8.23 -5.37 5.44
C LEU A 188 -7.53 -4.01 5.67
N ALA A 189 -7.17 -3.32 4.59
CA ALA A 189 -6.49 -2.04 4.68
C ALA A 189 -7.32 -0.99 5.41
N LEU A 190 -8.60 -0.83 5.02
CA LEU A 190 -9.50 0.14 5.65
C LEU A 190 -9.78 -0.22 7.11
N GLY A 191 -9.96 -1.51 7.44
CA GLY A 191 -10.12 -1.95 8.83
C GLY A 191 -8.89 -1.61 9.69
N VAL A 192 -7.68 -1.86 9.18
CA VAL A 192 -6.43 -1.48 9.86
C VAL A 192 -6.32 0.03 10.00
N TYR A 193 -6.68 0.81 8.96
CA TYR A 193 -6.66 2.27 9.05
C TYR A 193 -7.66 2.80 10.07
N ALA A 194 -8.85 2.21 10.16
CA ALA A 194 -9.84 2.59 11.16
C ALA A 194 -9.30 2.44 12.60
N VAL A 195 -8.69 1.29 12.91
CA VAL A 195 -8.07 1.04 14.22
C VAL A 195 -6.90 2.00 14.48
N ALA A 196 -6.03 2.16 13.48
CA ALA A 196 -4.85 3.00 13.59
C ALA A 196 -5.21 4.49 13.75
N ALA A 197 -6.20 4.98 13.00
CA ALA A 197 -6.69 6.35 13.12
C ALA A 197 -7.37 6.60 14.47
N ALA A 198 -8.24 5.68 14.91
CA ALA A 198 -8.89 5.79 16.21
C ALA A 198 -7.86 5.89 17.35
N ARG A 199 -6.78 5.09 17.28
CA ARG A 199 -5.69 5.14 18.25
C ARG A 199 -4.89 6.43 18.16
N THR A 200 -4.48 6.82 16.95
CA THR A 200 -3.63 8.00 16.69
C THR A 200 -4.34 9.29 17.12
N LEU A 201 -5.63 9.40 16.82
CA LEU A 201 -6.43 10.61 17.06
C LEU A 201 -7.13 10.58 18.43
N ARG A 202 -7.16 9.43 19.11
CA ARG A 202 -7.92 9.20 20.36
C ARG A 202 -9.41 9.50 20.20
N ARG A 203 -9.96 9.07 19.06
CA ARG A 203 -11.37 9.27 18.68
C ARG A 203 -11.92 7.99 18.04
N PRO A 204 -13.19 7.63 18.26
CA PRO A 204 -13.77 6.47 17.58
C PRO A 204 -13.82 6.70 16.06
N CYS A 205 -13.52 5.65 15.29
CA CYS A 205 -13.74 5.67 13.86
C CYS A 205 -15.15 5.16 13.56
N ALA A 206 -16.03 6.05 13.05
CA ALA A 206 -17.43 5.73 12.80
C ALA A 206 -17.62 4.93 11.51
N ALA A 207 -16.84 5.25 10.47
CA ALA A 207 -16.95 4.61 9.17
C ALA A 207 -15.66 4.69 8.37
N VAL A 208 -15.59 3.84 7.35
CA VAL A 208 -14.63 3.92 6.26
C VAL A 208 -15.42 4.13 4.96
N GLU A 209 -14.93 4.97 4.08
CA GLU A 209 -15.58 5.34 2.84
C GLU A 209 -14.62 5.19 1.65
N LEU A 210 -15.12 4.58 0.58
CA LEU A 210 -14.46 4.47 -0.72
C LEU A 210 -15.13 5.43 -1.67
N HIS A 211 -14.48 6.51 -2.02
CA HIS A 211 -14.99 7.52 -2.94
C HIS A 211 -14.52 7.18 -4.37
N HIS A 212 -15.42 6.66 -5.19
CA HIS A 212 -15.13 6.29 -6.57
C HIS A 212 -15.35 7.48 -7.50
N LEU A 213 -14.28 8.17 -7.86
CA LEU A 213 -14.34 9.41 -8.62
C LEU A 213 -14.97 9.27 -10.03
N PRO A 214 -14.68 8.19 -10.79
CA PRO A 214 -15.27 8.04 -12.14
C PRO A 214 -16.80 8.03 -12.18
N THR A 215 -17.46 7.60 -11.12
CA THR A 215 -18.95 7.51 -11.07
C THR A 215 -19.58 8.41 -10.01
N GLY A 216 -18.78 9.10 -9.20
CA GLY A 216 -19.27 9.89 -8.08
C GLY A 216 -19.91 9.07 -6.94
N THR A 217 -19.77 7.72 -6.97
CA THR A 217 -20.38 6.85 -5.94
C THR A 217 -19.50 6.75 -4.71
N VAL A 218 -20.14 6.66 -3.54
CA VAL A 218 -19.48 6.43 -2.26
C VAL A 218 -19.98 5.10 -1.70
N ALA A 219 -19.05 4.19 -1.45
CA ALA A 219 -19.30 2.95 -0.71
C ALA A 219 -18.81 3.13 0.73
N ALA A 220 -19.68 2.84 1.70
CA ALA A 220 -19.39 3.11 3.10
C ALA A 220 -19.63 1.87 3.99
N ALA A 221 -18.78 1.70 5.00
CA ALA A 221 -18.97 0.65 5.99
C ALA A 221 -18.64 1.16 7.40
N ALA A 222 -19.57 0.94 8.31
CA ALA A 222 -19.29 1.01 9.74
C ALA A 222 -18.75 -0.34 10.21
N HIS A 223 -17.81 -0.31 11.14
CA HIS A 223 -17.25 -1.50 11.75
C HIS A 223 -17.64 -1.57 13.24
N SER A 224 -18.09 -2.73 13.70
CA SER A 224 -18.19 -2.99 15.14
C SER A 224 -16.80 -3.19 15.75
N ALA A 225 -16.69 -3.03 17.06
CA ALA A 225 -15.44 -3.29 17.79
C ALA A 225 -14.92 -4.72 17.51
N ASP A 226 -15.80 -5.72 17.52
CA ASP A 226 -15.43 -7.11 17.21
C ASP A 226 -15.00 -7.27 15.73
N GLY A 227 -15.62 -6.54 14.81
CA GLY A 227 -15.22 -6.51 13.40
C GLY A 227 -13.79 -5.99 13.23
N LEU A 228 -13.46 -4.90 13.90
CA LEU A 228 -12.12 -4.34 13.91
C LEU A 228 -11.09 -5.25 14.59
N ALA A 229 -11.47 -5.86 15.72
CA ALA A 229 -10.61 -6.84 16.39
C ALA A 229 -10.28 -8.04 15.47
N ARG A 230 -11.26 -8.55 14.71
CA ARG A 230 -11.01 -9.60 13.71
C ARG A 230 -10.06 -9.14 12.61
N LYS A 231 -10.17 -7.89 12.12
CA LYS A 231 -9.24 -7.34 11.11
C LYS A 231 -7.81 -7.22 11.63
N VAL A 232 -7.63 -6.85 12.90
CA VAL A 232 -6.32 -6.83 13.54
C VAL A 232 -5.76 -8.26 13.67
N ALA A 233 -6.56 -9.22 14.13
CA ALA A 233 -6.15 -10.62 14.26
C ALA A 233 -5.78 -11.24 12.89
N GLU A 234 -6.53 -10.92 11.83
CA GLU A 234 -6.23 -11.29 10.45
C GLU A 234 -4.86 -10.72 10.02
N ALA A 235 -4.64 -9.41 10.25
CA ALA A 235 -3.37 -8.76 9.95
C ALA A 235 -2.19 -9.38 10.71
N GLU A 236 -2.37 -9.72 12.00
CA GLU A 236 -1.36 -10.38 12.82
C GLU A 236 -1.05 -11.80 12.33
N SER A 237 -2.04 -12.54 11.87
CA SER A 237 -1.83 -13.88 11.30
C SER A 237 -1.00 -13.82 10.04
N ILE A 238 -1.37 -12.96 9.09
CA ILE A 238 -0.64 -12.75 7.84
C ILE A 238 0.80 -12.27 8.10
N ALA A 239 0.95 -11.33 9.02
CA ALA A 239 2.26 -10.78 9.36
C ALA A 239 3.18 -11.82 10.04
N ARG A 240 2.62 -12.76 10.79
CA ARG A 240 3.38 -13.86 11.40
C ARG A 240 3.98 -14.77 10.32
N GLU A 241 3.21 -15.11 9.29
CA GLU A 241 3.71 -15.89 8.16
C GLU A 241 4.80 -15.13 7.38
N ALA A 242 4.53 -13.86 7.04
CA ALA A 242 5.49 -13.02 6.33
C ALA A 242 6.79 -12.84 7.12
N ARG A 243 6.69 -12.64 8.43
CA ARG A 243 7.85 -12.51 9.33
C ARG A 243 8.68 -13.80 9.39
N ALA A 244 8.03 -14.96 9.51
CA ALA A 244 8.74 -16.24 9.49
C ALA A 244 9.51 -16.45 8.18
N ALA A 245 8.93 -16.01 7.05
CA ALA A 245 9.61 -16.01 5.76
C ALA A 245 10.78 -15.01 5.70
N ASP A 246 10.63 -13.81 6.27
CA ASP A 246 11.73 -12.83 6.38
C ASP A 246 12.91 -13.38 7.20
N GLU A 247 12.60 -14.07 8.31
CA GLU A 247 13.60 -14.70 9.18
C GLU A 247 14.33 -15.85 8.45
N ALA A 248 13.59 -16.69 7.70
CA ALA A 248 14.17 -17.75 6.86
C ALA A 248 15.06 -17.18 5.74
N TYR A 249 14.61 -16.10 5.09
CA TYR A 249 15.42 -15.39 4.09
C TYR A 249 16.74 -14.87 4.67
N ALA A 250 16.69 -14.27 5.85
CA ALA A 250 17.88 -13.78 6.55
C ALA A 250 18.82 -14.93 6.98
N ALA A 251 18.28 -16.13 7.19
CA ALA A 251 19.03 -17.35 7.47
C ALA A 251 19.60 -18.05 6.21
N GLY A 252 19.32 -17.53 5.01
CA GLY A 252 19.84 -18.04 3.73
C GLY A 252 18.85 -18.86 2.91
N ASP A 253 17.65 -19.16 3.42
CA ASP A 253 16.58 -19.80 2.61
C ASP A 253 15.81 -18.76 1.80
N THR A 254 16.31 -18.49 0.62
CA THR A 254 15.79 -17.42 -0.24
C THR A 254 14.64 -17.87 -1.16
N GLU A 255 14.33 -19.16 -1.25
CA GLU A 255 13.36 -19.71 -2.23
C GLU A 255 12.15 -20.39 -1.58
N THR A 256 12.38 -21.30 -0.63
CA THR A 256 11.34 -22.17 -0.07
C THR A 256 10.14 -21.42 0.51
N PRO A 257 10.33 -20.31 1.27
CA PRO A 257 9.20 -19.56 1.84
C PRO A 257 8.45 -18.69 0.83
N PHE A 258 8.98 -18.56 -0.41
CA PHE A 258 8.49 -17.60 -1.41
C PHE A 258 7.97 -18.26 -2.71
N PRO A 259 7.03 -19.21 -2.64
CA PRO A 259 6.46 -19.79 -3.83
C PRO A 259 5.74 -18.73 -4.67
N ALA A 260 5.83 -18.85 -6.01
CA ALA A 260 4.97 -18.08 -6.89
C ALA A 260 3.51 -18.53 -6.69
N ARG A 261 2.58 -17.58 -6.74
CA ARG A 261 1.13 -17.83 -6.81
C ARG A 261 0.61 -17.33 -8.16
N PRO A 262 0.70 -18.15 -9.23
CA PRO A 262 0.27 -17.74 -10.56
C PRO A 262 -1.24 -17.50 -10.62
N SER A 263 -1.64 -16.38 -11.22
CA SER A 263 -3.05 -16.00 -11.40
C SER A 263 -3.19 -15.03 -12.58
N SER A 264 -4.43 -14.64 -12.91
CA SER A 264 -4.70 -13.57 -13.89
C SER A 264 -4.06 -12.23 -13.52
N MET A 265 -3.80 -12.00 -12.22
CA MET A 265 -3.12 -10.80 -11.74
C MET A 265 -1.64 -10.72 -12.14
N CYS A 266 -1.05 -11.83 -12.61
CA CYS A 266 0.30 -11.82 -13.15
C CYS A 266 0.44 -10.96 -14.41
N SER A 267 -0.65 -10.68 -15.14
CA SER A 267 -0.66 -9.70 -16.23
C SER A 267 -0.31 -8.28 -15.78
N TRP A 268 -0.59 -7.94 -14.51
CA TRP A 268 -0.42 -6.62 -13.91
C TRP A 268 0.74 -6.56 -12.91
N CYS A 269 1.54 -7.62 -12.83
CA CYS A 269 2.64 -7.69 -11.88
C CYS A 269 3.87 -6.95 -12.40
N ASP A 270 4.39 -6.00 -11.60
CA ASP A 270 5.61 -5.23 -11.93
C ASP A 270 6.80 -6.14 -12.21
N PHE A 271 6.90 -7.29 -11.53
CA PHE A 271 8.00 -8.24 -11.67
C PHE A 271 7.75 -9.33 -12.71
N ARG A 272 6.74 -9.18 -13.56
CA ARG A 272 6.47 -10.13 -14.64
C ARG A 272 7.72 -10.40 -15.53
N PRO A 273 8.55 -9.41 -15.88
CA PRO A 273 9.78 -9.67 -16.65
C PRO A 273 10.73 -10.66 -15.96
N ALA A 274 10.82 -10.64 -14.65
CA ALA A 274 11.69 -11.49 -13.84
C ALA A 274 11.03 -12.81 -13.36
N CYS A 275 9.73 -13.05 -13.67
CA CYS A 275 8.99 -14.20 -13.17
C CYS A 275 8.51 -15.12 -14.29
N PRO A 276 9.20 -16.26 -14.56
CA PRO A 276 8.77 -17.22 -15.59
C PRO A 276 7.36 -17.76 -15.37
N GLN A 277 7.00 -18.10 -14.11
CA GLN A 277 5.67 -18.61 -13.76
C GLN A 277 4.57 -17.58 -14.02
N GLY A 278 4.83 -16.30 -13.71
CA GLY A 278 3.89 -15.21 -14.02
C GLY A 278 3.71 -14.99 -15.51
N ARG A 279 4.78 -15.13 -16.30
CA ARG A 279 4.68 -15.04 -17.76
C ARG A 279 3.88 -16.18 -18.38
N ALA A 280 4.01 -17.38 -17.83
CA ALA A 280 3.27 -18.56 -18.29
C ALA A 280 1.78 -18.53 -17.89
N ALA A 281 1.45 -17.93 -16.73
CA ALA A 281 0.10 -17.96 -16.18
C ALA A 281 -0.87 -16.95 -16.77
N ALA A 282 -0.38 -15.84 -17.34
CA ALA A 282 -1.25 -14.76 -17.78
C ALA A 282 -0.65 -14.02 -19.00
N PRO A 283 -1.51 -13.48 -19.90
CA PRO A 283 -1.06 -12.77 -21.09
C PRO A 283 -0.30 -11.48 -20.73
N HIS A 284 0.52 -11.02 -21.66
CA HIS A 284 1.11 -9.68 -21.55
C HIS A 284 0.02 -8.60 -21.65
N ARG A 285 0.21 -7.54 -20.88
CA ARG A 285 -0.60 -6.32 -20.93
C ARG A 285 0.32 -5.13 -21.18
N ASP A 286 -0.15 -4.22 -22.01
CA ASP A 286 0.53 -2.95 -22.16
C ASP A 286 0.27 -2.05 -20.92
N PRO A 287 1.23 -1.21 -20.55
CA PRO A 287 1.11 -0.36 -19.35
C PRO A 287 -0.15 0.52 -19.32
N TRP A 288 -0.69 0.84 -20.47
CA TRP A 288 -1.87 1.69 -20.66
C TRP A 288 -3.21 0.95 -20.81
N ASP A 289 -3.25 -0.39 -20.84
CA ASP A 289 -4.48 -1.16 -21.08
C ASP A 289 -5.59 -0.84 -20.08
N ALA A 290 -5.23 -0.61 -18.84
CA ALA A 290 -6.21 -0.32 -17.79
C ALA A 290 -6.87 1.07 -17.90
N VAL A 291 -6.28 2.00 -18.65
CA VAL A 291 -6.82 3.37 -18.82
C VAL A 291 -7.49 3.59 -20.17
N LEU A 292 -7.51 2.59 -21.06
CA LEU A 292 -8.28 2.66 -22.29
C LEU A 292 -9.75 2.86 -21.96
N ALA A 293 -10.44 3.73 -22.70
CA ALA A 293 -11.89 3.80 -22.63
C ALA A 293 -12.47 2.44 -23.02
N GLU A 294 -13.53 2.00 -22.35
CA GLU A 294 -14.30 0.88 -22.86
C GLU A 294 -14.73 1.25 -24.29
N ARG A 295 -14.38 0.40 -25.24
CA ARG A 295 -14.97 0.55 -26.57
C ARG A 295 -16.47 0.43 -26.33
N ALA A 296 -17.22 1.50 -26.65
CA ALA A 296 -18.66 1.44 -26.66
C ALA A 296 -19.03 0.16 -27.41
N GLY A 297 -19.63 -0.78 -26.69
CA GLY A 297 -20.00 -2.07 -27.26
C GLY A 297 -20.89 -1.81 -28.47
N GLY A 298 -20.43 -2.34 -29.61
CA GLY A 298 -21.24 -2.42 -30.80
C GLY A 298 -22.33 -3.49 -30.64
#